data_e28eda01fc5939f69cb6108872b41bb4
#
_entry.id   e28eda01fc5939f69cb6108872b41bb4
#
_cell.length_a   1.000
_cell.length_b   1.000
_cell.length_c   1.000
_cell.angle_alpha   90.00
_cell.angle_beta   90.00
_cell.angle_gamma   90.00
#
_symmetry.space_group_name_H-M   'P 1'
#
loop_
_entity.id
_entity.type
_entity.pdbx_description
1 polymer ?
#
loop_
_entity_poly.entity_id
_entity_poly.type
_entity_poly.pdbx_seq_one_letter_code
_entity_poly.pdbx_strand_id
1 'polypeptide(L)'
;MKRPVAVLAGIGRGVPEQVMTNEDFASIGIETSHEWIMERTGIAERRIAREPEQSTAWMAAEASRKAMERAGVNAGEIDSIILSTASPDRLLPSTAVDLQAELGASRAAAFDLSAACSGWLYGLTVGEGLIAAGSAETILVVGSEKMSSIVDWSDRSTCVLFGDGAGAAVMRRSRDGRGILSSYMRSDGTLAELLYRPHGGARVPFCENVLSERSHYVKMAGREVFKHAVRSMADAVDRALDGAKLTASDIDLLIPHQANIRIIEATAKHANVGMDKVFVNVDRYGNTSSASIPIALDEAIEQGRVGKGSTVLLVAFGAGFTWASMVVRL
;
A
#
# COMPACT_ATOMS: atom_id res chain seq x y z
N MET A 1 -11.73 -10.83 24.06
CA MET A 1 -11.51 -10.31 22.70
C MET A 1 -12.86 -10.07 22.03
N LYS A 2 -13.00 -8.92 21.33
CA LYS A 2 -14.17 -8.69 20.45
C LYS A 2 -14.09 -9.71 19.30
N ARG A 3 -15.20 -10.32 18.89
CA ARG A 3 -15.17 -11.22 17.72
C ARG A 3 -14.84 -10.39 16.46
N PRO A 4 -13.92 -10.85 15.58
CA PRO A 4 -13.67 -10.21 14.31
C PRO A 4 -14.95 -10.02 13.51
N VAL A 5 -15.12 -8.83 12.91
CA VAL A 5 -16.31 -8.53 12.09
C VAL A 5 -16.08 -8.92 10.65
N ALA A 6 -14.88 -8.69 10.12
CA ALA A 6 -14.52 -8.92 8.73
C ALA A 6 -13.28 -9.80 8.61
N VAL A 7 -13.26 -10.65 7.58
CA VAL A 7 -12.14 -11.50 7.19
C VAL A 7 -11.66 -11.13 5.80
N LEU A 8 -10.36 -11.26 5.53
CA LEU A 8 -9.78 -11.20 4.19
C LEU A 8 -10.01 -12.57 3.53
N ALA A 9 -10.98 -12.63 2.63
CA ALA A 9 -11.42 -13.88 1.98
C ALA A 9 -10.54 -14.28 0.79
N GLY A 10 -9.90 -13.31 0.14
CA GLY A 10 -8.97 -13.53 -0.97
C GLY A 10 -8.06 -12.32 -1.13
N ILE A 11 -6.81 -12.57 -1.49
CA ILE A 11 -5.78 -11.54 -1.74
C ILE A 11 -5.23 -11.76 -3.15
N GLY A 12 -4.86 -10.68 -3.83
CA GLY A 12 -4.24 -10.75 -5.16
C GLY A 12 -3.35 -9.56 -5.45
N ARG A 13 -2.34 -9.75 -6.31
CA ARG A 13 -1.50 -8.65 -6.79
C ARG A 13 -1.55 -8.51 -8.31
N GLY A 14 -1.40 -7.26 -8.77
CA GLY A 14 -1.23 -6.87 -10.17
C GLY A 14 0.02 -5.99 -10.28
N VAL A 15 1.08 -6.50 -10.89
CA VAL A 15 2.34 -5.78 -11.04
C VAL A 15 2.76 -5.79 -12.51
N PRO A 16 3.33 -4.69 -13.03
CA PRO A 16 3.86 -4.67 -14.39
C PRO A 16 4.95 -5.73 -14.58
N GLU A 17 5.01 -6.30 -15.76
CA GLU A 17 6.08 -7.28 -16.10
C GLU A 17 7.44 -6.60 -16.24
N GLN A 18 7.46 -5.34 -16.67
CA GLN A 18 8.69 -4.63 -16.93
C GLN A 18 9.47 -4.32 -15.67
N VAL A 19 10.66 -4.87 -15.60
CA VAL A 19 11.66 -4.60 -14.55
C VAL A 19 12.52 -3.41 -14.95
N MET A 20 12.80 -2.55 -13.99
CA MET A 20 13.82 -1.51 -14.05
C MET A 20 14.84 -1.78 -12.94
N THR A 21 16.06 -2.08 -13.31
CA THR A 21 17.18 -2.33 -12.39
C THR A 21 17.84 -1.03 -11.92
N ASN A 22 18.76 -1.13 -10.98
CA ASN A 22 19.52 0.05 -10.54
C ASN A 22 20.50 0.53 -11.62
N GLU A 23 20.97 -0.35 -12.48
CA GLU A 23 21.86 -0.03 -13.61
C GLU A 23 21.16 0.79 -14.69
N ASP A 24 19.84 0.61 -14.86
CA ASP A 24 19.04 1.34 -15.86
C ASP A 24 18.97 2.85 -15.60
N PHE A 25 19.20 3.30 -14.37
CA PHE A 25 19.20 4.72 -14.05
C PHE A 25 20.29 5.51 -14.78
N ALA A 26 21.42 4.89 -15.08
CA ALA A 26 22.49 5.51 -15.86
C ALA A 26 22.02 5.85 -17.28
N SER A 27 21.15 5.01 -17.88
CA SER A 27 20.63 5.20 -19.24
C SER A 27 19.69 6.42 -19.36
N ILE A 28 19.10 6.85 -18.25
CA ILE A 28 18.24 8.04 -18.19
C ILE A 28 18.96 9.26 -17.59
N GLY A 29 20.28 9.21 -17.44
CA GLY A 29 21.12 10.34 -17.02
C GLY A 29 21.16 10.58 -15.51
N ILE A 30 20.75 9.62 -14.68
CA ILE A 30 20.85 9.72 -13.23
C ILE A 30 22.21 9.20 -12.77
N GLU A 31 23.01 10.08 -12.17
CA GLU A 31 24.30 9.72 -11.58
C GLU A 31 24.10 8.95 -10.27
N THR A 32 24.12 7.61 -10.35
CA THR A 32 23.94 6.68 -9.22
C THR A 32 24.63 5.35 -9.51
N SER A 33 24.68 4.44 -8.53
CA SER A 33 25.15 3.06 -8.71
C SER A 33 24.24 2.08 -7.97
N HIS A 34 24.31 0.80 -8.36
CA HIS A 34 23.62 -0.29 -7.69
C HIS A 34 23.96 -0.30 -6.19
N GLU A 35 25.24 -0.22 -5.84
CA GLU A 35 25.73 -0.27 -4.47
C GLU A 35 25.17 0.91 -3.64
N TRP A 36 25.16 2.12 -4.25
CA TRP A 36 24.65 3.31 -3.60
C TRP A 36 23.16 3.20 -3.24
N ILE A 37 22.34 2.66 -4.17
CA ILE A 37 20.91 2.46 -3.96
C ILE A 37 20.67 1.35 -2.94
N MET A 38 21.33 0.20 -3.11
CA MET A 38 21.22 -0.95 -2.21
C MET A 38 21.57 -0.59 -0.76
N GLU A 39 22.71 0.05 -0.55
CA GLU A 39 23.16 0.43 0.80
C GLU A 39 22.15 1.32 1.52
N ARG A 40 21.45 2.19 0.79
CA ARG A 40 20.54 3.18 1.37
C ARG A 40 19.11 2.71 1.49
N THR A 41 18.68 1.84 0.62
CA THR A 41 17.26 1.50 0.45
C THR A 41 16.95 0.01 0.52
N GLY A 42 17.91 -0.84 0.17
CA GLY A 42 17.70 -2.28 -0.05
C GLY A 42 17.01 -2.61 -1.38
N ILE A 43 16.81 -1.63 -2.28
CA ILE A 43 16.09 -1.82 -3.56
C ILE A 43 17.09 -2.19 -4.66
N ALA A 44 16.93 -3.39 -5.24
CA ALA A 44 17.72 -3.84 -6.38
C ALA A 44 17.03 -3.51 -7.72
N GLU A 45 15.70 -3.67 -7.75
CA GLU A 45 14.88 -3.45 -8.92
C GLU A 45 13.48 -2.95 -8.53
N ARG A 46 12.71 -2.49 -9.51
CA ARG A 46 11.30 -2.12 -9.36
C ARG A 46 10.54 -2.47 -10.64
N ARG A 47 9.22 -2.47 -10.53
CA ARG A 47 8.32 -2.65 -11.66
C ARG A 47 7.83 -1.30 -12.13
N ILE A 48 7.78 -1.11 -13.46
CA ILE A 48 7.38 0.16 -14.09
C ILE A 48 6.32 -0.11 -15.15
N ALA A 49 5.18 0.53 -15.01
CA ALA A 49 4.09 0.51 -15.99
C ALA A 49 4.39 1.51 -17.11
N ARG A 50 4.95 1.06 -18.23
CA ARG A 50 5.37 1.94 -19.35
C ARG A 50 4.32 2.08 -20.42
N GLU A 51 3.54 1.02 -20.66
CA GLU A 51 2.50 1.07 -21.68
C GLU A 51 1.38 2.02 -21.27
N PRO A 52 0.82 2.80 -22.20
CA PRO A 52 -0.26 3.75 -21.90
C PRO A 52 -1.47 3.10 -21.23
N GLU A 53 -1.77 1.85 -21.59
CA GLU A 53 -2.89 1.08 -21.07
C GLU A 53 -2.66 0.61 -19.62
N GLN A 54 -1.41 0.50 -19.19
CA GLN A 54 -1.04 0.09 -17.84
C GLN A 54 -1.26 1.25 -16.84
N SER A 55 -2.52 1.59 -16.66
CA SER A 55 -2.97 2.63 -15.74
C SER A 55 -3.07 2.13 -14.30
N THR A 56 -3.36 3.03 -13.35
CA THR A 56 -3.64 2.66 -11.96
C THR A 56 -4.86 1.75 -11.87
N ALA A 57 -5.93 2.02 -12.65
CA ALA A 57 -7.11 1.16 -12.72
C ALA A 57 -6.80 -0.22 -13.33
N TRP A 58 -5.98 -0.27 -14.38
CA TRP A 58 -5.58 -1.55 -15.00
C TRP A 58 -4.85 -2.47 -13.99
N MET A 59 -3.84 -1.96 -13.29
CA MET A 59 -3.13 -2.75 -12.27
C MET A 59 -4.07 -3.18 -11.14
N ALA A 60 -4.97 -2.27 -10.72
CA ALA A 60 -6.00 -2.55 -9.73
C ALA A 60 -6.93 -3.70 -10.18
N ALA A 61 -7.32 -3.74 -11.46
CA ALA A 61 -8.16 -4.79 -12.02
C ALA A 61 -7.46 -6.15 -12.03
N GLU A 62 -6.18 -6.20 -12.41
CA GLU A 62 -5.37 -7.42 -12.37
C GLU A 62 -5.27 -7.99 -10.94
N ALA A 63 -5.01 -7.14 -9.94
CA ALA A 63 -4.97 -7.55 -8.54
C ALA A 63 -6.35 -8.04 -8.06
N SER A 64 -7.40 -7.31 -8.45
CA SER A 64 -8.78 -7.57 -8.03
C SER A 64 -9.30 -8.90 -8.58
N ARG A 65 -9.05 -9.21 -9.86
CA ARG A 65 -9.47 -10.49 -10.47
C ARG A 65 -8.89 -11.68 -9.71
N LYS A 66 -7.60 -11.63 -9.35
CA LYS A 66 -6.95 -12.67 -8.55
C LYS A 66 -7.53 -12.77 -7.13
N ALA A 67 -7.76 -11.63 -6.48
CA ALA A 67 -8.36 -11.60 -5.15
C ALA A 67 -9.79 -12.19 -5.16
N MET A 68 -10.60 -11.83 -6.17
CA MET A 68 -11.97 -12.34 -6.36
C MET A 68 -11.98 -13.84 -6.65
N GLU A 69 -11.10 -14.33 -7.54
CA GLU A 69 -10.94 -15.75 -7.85
C GLU A 69 -10.65 -16.56 -6.57
N ARG A 70 -9.67 -16.14 -5.76
CA ARG A 70 -9.30 -16.79 -4.51
C ARG A 70 -10.38 -16.73 -3.44
N ALA A 71 -11.20 -15.67 -3.46
CA ALA A 71 -12.35 -15.53 -2.57
C ALA A 71 -13.58 -16.32 -3.04
N GLY A 72 -13.58 -16.84 -4.27
CA GLY A 72 -14.75 -17.43 -4.92
C GLY A 72 -15.90 -16.44 -5.07
N VAL A 73 -15.60 -15.19 -5.53
CA VAL A 73 -16.56 -14.08 -5.62
C VAL A 73 -16.62 -13.59 -7.05
N ASN A 74 -17.85 -13.38 -7.55
CA ASN A 74 -18.11 -12.74 -8.83
C ASN A 74 -18.25 -11.22 -8.68
N ALA A 75 -18.03 -10.47 -9.76
CA ALA A 75 -18.13 -9.01 -9.77
C ALA A 75 -19.52 -8.50 -9.32
N GLY A 76 -20.59 -9.21 -9.66
CA GLY A 76 -21.96 -8.87 -9.23
C GLY A 76 -22.26 -9.06 -7.74
N GLU A 77 -21.35 -9.72 -6.99
CA GLU A 77 -21.44 -9.90 -5.52
C GLU A 77 -20.71 -8.81 -4.73
N ILE A 78 -19.97 -7.92 -5.42
CA ILE A 78 -19.24 -6.81 -4.77
C ILE A 78 -20.23 -5.68 -4.49
N ASP A 79 -20.37 -5.30 -3.22
CA ASP A 79 -21.22 -4.19 -2.77
C ASP A 79 -20.48 -2.85 -2.77
N SER A 80 -19.17 -2.87 -2.51
CA SER A 80 -18.35 -1.66 -2.49
C SER A 80 -16.93 -1.92 -2.97
N ILE A 81 -16.35 -0.92 -3.67
CA ILE A 81 -14.95 -0.86 -4.06
C ILE A 81 -14.31 0.35 -3.39
N ILE A 82 -13.28 0.11 -2.57
CA ILE A 82 -12.48 1.14 -1.91
C ILE A 82 -11.08 1.06 -2.50
N LEU A 83 -10.70 2.05 -3.30
CA LEU A 83 -9.39 2.09 -3.94
C LEU A 83 -8.53 3.18 -3.28
N SER A 84 -7.41 2.78 -2.68
CA SER A 84 -6.42 3.73 -2.17
C SER A 84 -5.37 4.03 -3.21
N THR A 85 -5.18 5.32 -3.52
CA THR A 85 -4.14 5.77 -4.45
C THR A 85 -3.70 7.20 -4.17
N ALA A 86 -2.41 7.48 -4.40
CA ALA A 86 -1.81 8.81 -4.49
C ALA A 86 -1.52 9.21 -5.95
N SER A 87 -1.74 8.29 -6.88
CA SER A 87 -1.51 8.43 -8.32
C SER A 87 -2.75 8.02 -9.13
N PRO A 88 -3.91 8.69 -8.89
CA PRO A 88 -5.14 8.36 -9.62
C PRO A 88 -4.98 8.63 -11.12
N ASP A 89 -5.69 7.86 -11.95
CA ASP A 89 -5.67 8.06 -13.40
C ASP A 89 -6.20 9.44 -13.79
N ARG A 90 -7.13 9.96 -12.98
CA ARG A 90 -7.73 11.30 -13.12
C ARG A 90 -8.06 11.87 -11.74
N LEU A 91 -8.09 13.20 -11.62
CA LEU A 91 -8.58 13.84 -10.39
C LEU A 91 -10.10 13.72 -10.25
N LEU A 92 -10.83 13.57 -11.34
CA LEU A 92 -12.29 13.39 -11.42
C LEU A 92 -12.65 12.68 -12.74
N PRO A 93 -13.45 11.62 -12.73
CA PRO A 93 -13.96 10.89 -11.56
C PRO A 93 -12.87 10.11 -10.81
N SER A 94 -13.26 9.40 -9.74
CA SER A 94 -12.35 8.52 -9.00
C SER A 94 -11.86 7.34 -9.84
N THR A 95 -10.65 6.86 -9.61
CA THR A 95 -10.10 5.66 -10.27
C THR A 95 -10.89 4.40 -9.92
N ALA A 96 -11.53 4.37 -8.75
CA ALA A 96 -12.39 3.26 -8.33
C ALA A 96 -13.59 3.03 -9.26
N VAL A 97 -14.15 4.08 -9.90
CA VAL A 97 -15.27 3.90 -10.85
C VAL A 97 -14.78 3.34 -12.19
N ASP A 98 -13.54 3.64 -12.59
CA ASP A 98 -12.93 2.99 -13.76
C ASP A 98 -12.69 1.50 -13.47
N LEU A 99 -12.16 1.18 -12.28
CA LEU A 99 -12.01 -0.19 -11.83
C LEU A 99 -13.36 -0.93 -11.76
N GLN A 100 -14.41 -0.28 -11.26
CA GLN A 100 -15.76 -0.84 -11.21
C GLN A 100 -16.26 -1.25 -12.59
N ALA A 101 -16.08 -0.37 -13.58
CA ALA A 101 -16.46 -0.61 -14.97
C ALA A 101 -15.64 -1.75 -15.59
N GLU A 102 -14.34 -1.77 -15.35
CA GLU A 102 -13.43 -2.78 -15.90
C GLU A 102 -13.67 -4.19 -15.33
N LEU A 103 -14.10 -4.27 -14.07
CA LEU A 103 -14.50 -5.53 -13.43
C LEU A 103 -15.93 -5.98 -13.77
N GLY A 104 -16.76 -5.09 -14.33
CA GLY A 104 -18.19 -5.32 -14.51
C GLY A 104 -18.97 -5.37 -13.18
N ALA A 105 -18.47 -4.75 -12.11
CA ALA A 105 -19.07 -4.74 -10.78
C ALA A 105 -20.20 -3.68 -10.68
N SER A 106 -21.18 -3.76 -11.56
CA SER A 106 -22.21 -2.72 -11.81
C SER A 106 -23.06 -2.34 -10.59
N ARG A 107 -23.09 -3.17 -9.55
CA ARG A 107 -23.84 -2.91 -8.31
C ARG A 107 -23.01 -2.26 -7.22
N ALA A 108 -21.68 -2.26 -7.36
CA ALA A 108 -20.78 -1.76 -6.33
C ALA A 108 -20.81 -0.24 -6.24
N ALA A 109 -20.87 0.30 -5.02
CA ALA A 109 -20.48 1.69 -4.78
C ALA A 109 -18.94 1.77 -4.86
N ALA A 110 -18.41 2.76 -5.62
CA ALA A 110 -16.97 2.86 -5.86
C ALA A 110 -16.45 4.26 -5.52
N PHE A 111 -15.36 4.34 -4.75
CA PHE A 111 -14.72 5.60 -4.38
C PHE A 111 -13.24 5.43 -4.09
N ASP A 112 -12.46 6.50 -4.32
CA ASP A 112 -11.06 6.57 -3.94
C ASP A 112 -10.90 7.02 -2.48
N LEU A 113 -9.85 6.50 -1.82
CA LEU A 113 -9.42 6.88 -0.50
C LEU A 113 -7.97 7.39 -0.59
N SER A 114 -7.70 8.54 0.02
CA SER A 114 -6.38 9.14 0.03
C SER A 114 -5.78 9.14 1.46
N ALA A 115 -4.80 8.24 1.70
CA ALA A 115 -3.97 8.21 2.89
C ALA A 115 -2.55 7.71 2.57
N ALA A 116 -2.10 7.96 1.33
CA ALA A 116 -0.79 7.58 0.81
C ALA A 116 -0.44 6.12 1.13
N CYS A 117 0.80 5.83 1.56
CA CYS A 117 1.26 4.47 1.81
C CYS A 117 0.48 3.72 2.91
N SER A 118 -0.26 4.42 3.78
CA SER A 118 -1.14 3.82 4.78
C SER A 118 -2.53 3.49 4.24
N GLY A 119 -2.83 3.91 3.02
CA GLY A 119 -4.18 3.96 2.50
C GLY A 119 -4.88 2.61 2.40
N TRP A 120 -4.17 1.53 2.07
CA TRP A 120 -4.78 0.20 2.03
C TRP A 120 -5.27 -0.25 3.42
N LEU A 121 -4.50 -0.03 4.49
CA LEU A 121 -4.94 -0.33 5.86
C LEU A 121 -6.10 0.57 6.31
N TYR A 122 -6.11 1.84 5.89
CA TYR A 122 -7.27 2.72 6.08
C TYR A 122 -8.50 2.18 5.36
N GLY A 123 -8.34 1.72 4.11
CA GLY A 123 -9.41 1.09 3.33
C GLY A 123 -9.98 -0.16 3.98
N LEU A 124 -9.12 -1.04 4.52
CA LEU A 124 -9.56 -2.20 5.28
C LEU A 124 -10.37 -1.82 6.53
N THR A 125 -9.94 -0.77 7.25
CA THR A 125 -10.66 -0.29 8.44
C THR A 125 -12.02 0.31 8.08
N VAL A 126 -12.11 1.07 6.97
CA VAL A 126 -13.38 1.60 6.44
C VAL A 126 -14.29 0.44 6.02
N GLY A 127 -13.75 -0.54 5.28
CA GLY A 127 -14.49 -1.73 4.86
C GLY A 127 -15.02 -2.54 6.05
N GLU A 128 -14.23 -2.75 7.11
CA GLU A 128 -14.69 -3.37 8.34
C GLU A 128 -15.88 -2.60 8.95
N GLY A 129 -15.81 -1.27 8.96
CA GLY A 129 -16.90 -0.41 9.45
C GLY A 129 -18.19 -0.59 8.64
N LEU A 130 -18.12 -0.64 7.30
CA LEU A 130 -19.28 -0.86 6.43
C LEU A 130 -19.91 -2.25 6.65
N ILE A 131 -19.09 -3.29 6.81
CA ILE A 131 -19.57 -4.65 7.13
C ILE A 131 -20.21 -4.69 8.53
N ALA A 132 -19.61 -4.01 9.51
CA ALA A 132 -20.13 -3.94 10.87
C ALA A 132 -21.49 -3.24 10.91
N ALA A 133 -21.66 -2.17 10.15
CA ALA A 133 -22.92 -1.42 10.03
C ALA A 133 -23.99 -2.17 9.23
N GLY A 134 -23.65 -3.28 8.54
CA GLY A 134 -24.57 -4.00 7.65
C GLY A 134 -24.84 -3.26 6.32
N SER A 135 -24.03 -2.26 5.97
CA SER A 135 -24.15 -1.50 4.72
C SER A 135 -23.57 -2.24 3.52
N ALA A 136 -22.71 -3.23 3.75
CA ALA A 136 -22.11 -4.08 2.73
C ALA A 136 -21.76 -5.45 3.32
N GLU A 137 -21.78 -6.49 2.51
CA GLU A 137 -21.37 -7.85 2.90
C GLU A 137 -20.05 -8.26 2.25
N THR A 138 -19.82 -7.83 1.02
CA THR A 138 -18.61 -8.13 0.22
C THR A 138 -18.01 -6.85 -0.29
N ILE A 139 -16.77 -6.56 0.13
CA ILE A 139 -16.05 -5.32 -0.20
C ILE A 139 -14.72 -5.68 -0.84
N LEU A 140 -14.40 -5.00 -1.94
CA LEU A 140 -13.10 -5.04 -2.57
C LEU A 140 -12.28 -3.82 -2.10
N VAL A 141 -11.15 -4.07 -1.44
CA VAL A 141 -10.21 -3.02 -0.98
C VAL A 141 -8.92 -3.15 -1.74
N VAL A 142 -8.57 -2.10 -2.48
CA VAL A 142 -7.42 -2.08 -3.39
C VAL A 142 -6.46 -0.98 -3.00
N GLY A 143 -5.16 -1.27 -3.03
CA GLY A 143 -4.08 -0.29 -3.08
C GLY A 143 -3.45 -0.37 -4.46
N SER A 144 -3.45 0.71 -5.22
CA SER A 144 -2.90 0.72 -6.59
C SER A 144 -2.19 2.02 -6.88
N GLU A 145 -0.97 1.91 -7.41
CA GLU A 145 -0.12 3.08 -7.61
C GLU A 145 0.70 2.98 -8.90
N LYS A 146 0.63 4.03 -9.71
CA LYS A 146 1.58 4.31 -10.80
C LYS A 146 2.52 5.42 -10.36
N MET A 147 3.41 5.10 -9.41
CA MET A 147 4.34 6.07 -8.82
C MET A 147 5.27 6.67 -9.87
N SER A 148 5.61 5.90 -10.90
CA SER A 148 6.43 6.35 -12.03
C SER A 148 5.88 7.58 -12.74
N SER A 149 4.57 7.83 -12.66
CA SER A 149 3.91 9.00 -13.27
C SER A 149 4.03 10.28 -12.44
N ILE A 150 4.36 10.18 -11.15
CA ILE A 150 4.40 11.31 -10.23
C ILE A 150 5.76 11.56 -9.59
N VAL A 151 6.77 10.73 -9.87
CA VAL A 151 8.16 11.00 -9.45
C VAL A 151 8.91 11.83 -10.48
N ASP A 152 9.82 12.65 -9.99
CA ASP A 152 10.74 13.43 -10.82
C ASP A 152 11.93 12.56 -11.22
N TRP A 153 11.94 12.09 -12.48
CA TRP A 153 13.03 11.27 -13.04
C TRP A 153 14.38 12.00 -13.17
N SER A 154 14.47 13.26 -12.78
CA SER A 154 15.74 13.99 -12.64
C SER A 154 16.18 14.15 -11.18
N ASP A 155 15.34 13.78 -10.21
CA ASP A 155 15.65 13.83 -8.78
C ASP A 155 16.04 12.45 -8.26
N ARG A 156 17.36 12.20 -8.14
CA ARG A 156 17.89 10.95 -7.59
C ARG A 156 17.37 10.63 -6.20
N SER A 157 16.99 11.63 -5.40
CA SER A 157 16.55 11.41 -4.02
C SER A 157 15.19 10.71 -3.92
N THR A 158 14.40 10.76 -5.00
CA THR A 158 13.06 10.20 -5.06
C THR A 158 12.91 9.11 -6.13
N CYS A 159 13.42 9.30 -7.36
CA CYS A 159 13.17 8.38 -8.46
C CYS A 159 13.69 6.95 -8.23
N VAL A 160 14.77 6.80 -7.46
CA VAL A 160 15.36 5.48 -7.14
C VAL A 160 14.54 4.66 -6.14
N LEU A 161 13.52 5.25 -5.51
CA LEU A 161 12.78 4.60 -4.43
C LEU A 161 11.54 3.86 -4.92
N PHE A 162 10.81 4.46 -5.85
CA PHE A 162 9.43 4.06 -6.15
C PHE A 162 9.32 3.06 -7.28
N GLY A 163 8.28 2.23 -7.20
CA GLY A 163 7.83 1.34 -8.24
C GLY A 163 6.31 1.35 -8.36
N ASP A 164 5.79 0.70 -9.40
CA ASP A 164 4.39 0.62 -9.75
C ASP A 164 3.82 -0.75 -9.36
N GLY A 165 2.54 -0.79 -9.02
CA GLY A 165 1.85 -2.03 -8.74
C GLY A 165 0.54 -1.83 -7.98
N ALA A 166 -0.21 -2.92 -7.88
CA ALA A 166 -1.46 -3.00 -7.14
C ALA A 166 -1.54 -4.27 -6.30
N GLY A 167 -2.29 -4.17 -5.20
CA GLY A 167 -2.71 -5.32 -4.44
C GLY A 167 -4.13 -5.13 -3.93
N ALA A 168 -4.89 -6.21 -3.87
CA ALA A 168 -6.30 -6.19 -3.54
C ALA A 168 -6.67 -7.23 -2.50
N ALA A 169 -7.67 -6.94 -1.69
CA ALA A 169 -8.32 -7.89 -0.79
C ALA A 169 -9.84 -7.88 -0.99
N VAL A 170 -10.44 -9.07 -1.06
CA VAL A 170 -11.88 -9.22 -0.87
C VAL A 170 -12.15 -9.42 0.62
N MET A 171 -12.94 -8.52 1.19
CA MET A 171 -13.41 -8.59 2.57
C MET A 171 -14.84 -9.14 2.62
N ARG A 172 -15.11 -10.02 3.59
CA ARG A 172 -16.43 -10.54 3.90
C ARG A 172 -16.66 -10.60 5.40
N ARG A 173 -17.93 -10.72 5.80
CA ARG A 173 -18.27 -10.92 7.22
C ARG A 173 -17.61 -12.19 7.77
N SER A 174 -16.90 -12.05 8.90
CA SER A 174 -16.30 -13.19 9.60
C SER A 174 -17.38 -14.12 10.19
N ARG A 175 -17.22 -15.43 9.97
CA ARG A 175 -18.14 -16.45 10.50
C ARG A 175 -17.46 -17.45 11.44
N ASP A 176 -16.13 -17.57 11.35
CA ASP A 176 -15.34 -18.59 12.05
C ASP A 176 -14.35 -18.00 13.07
N GLY A 177 -14.43 -16.70 13.34
CA GLY A 177 -13.58 -16.01 14.31
C GLY A 177 -12.22 -15.58 13.76
N ARG A 178 -11.94 -15.83 12.47
CA ARG A 178 -10.80 -15.24 11.75
C ARG A 178 -11.16 -13.82 11.31
N GLY A 179 -10.14 -13.04 10.96
CA GLY A 179 -10.31 -11.70 10.42
C GLY A 179 -9.50 -10.66 11.19
N ILE A 180 -9.95 -9.40 11.13
CA ILE A 180 -9.31 -8.27 11.77
C ILE A 180 -9.50 -8.35 13.29
N LEU A 181 -8.40 -8.55 14.02
CA LEU A 181 -8.39 -8.63 15.48
C LEU A 181 -8.26 -7.25 16.13
N SER A 182 -7.50 -6.37 15.50
CA SER A 182 -7.33 -4.97 15.88
C SER A 182 -6.99 -4.12 14.67
N SER A 183 -7.35 -2.84 14.71
CA SER A 183 -6.96 -1.82 13.74
C SER A 183 -6.66 -0.51 14.46
N TYR A 184 -5.67 0.23 13.96
CA TYR A 184 -5.28 1.53 14.46
C TYR A 184 -4.91 2.44 13.31
N MET A 185 -5.40 3.69 13.33
CA MET A 185 -5.12 4.72 12.33
C MET A 185 -4.84 6.05 13.02
N ARG A 186 -3.88 6.82 12.50
CA ARG A 186 -3.53 8.16 12.97
C ARG A 186 -2.96 9.01 11.84
N SER A 187 -3.02 10.32 12.04
CA SER A 187 -2.41 11.31 11.15
C SER A 187 -1.87 12.51 11.92
N ASP A 188 -0.88 13.18 11.33
CA ASP A 188 -0.36 14.47 11.78
C ASP A 188 -0.20 15.39 10.55
N GLY A 189 -1.19 16.26 10.34
CA GLY A 189 -1.21 17.19 9.21
C GLY A 189 -0.21 18.34 9.33
N THR A 190 0.41 18.55 10.50
CA THR A 190 1.43 19.59 10.68
C THR A 190 2.73 19.27 9.93
N LEU A 191 2.91 18.02 9.51
CA LEU A 191 4.09 17.50 8.83
C LEU A 191 3.89 17.29 7.32
N ALA A 192 2.76 17.77 6.77
CA ALA A 192 2.35 17.50 5.39
C ALA A 192 3.41 17.88 4.34
N GLU A 193 4.12 18.98 4.55
CA GLU A 193 5.12 19.50 3.59
C GLU A 193 6.45 18.72 3.58
N LEU A 194 6.59 17.70 4.42
CA LEU A 194 7.80 16.85 4.40
C LEU A 194 7.75 15.75 3.33
N LEU A 195 6.55 15.41 2.86
CA LEU A 195 6.34 14.47 1.74
C LEU A 195 5.00 14.79 1.06
N TYR A 196 5.04 15.43 -0.10
CA TYR A 196 3.85 15.96 -0.76
C TYR A 196 4.06 16.21 -2.26
N ARG A 197 2.98 16.49 -2.97
CA ARG A 197 2.99 17.07 -4.31
C ARG A 197 2.51 18.52 -4.21
N PRO A 198 3.38 19.51 -4.49
CA PRO A 198 3.07 20.92 -4.28
C PRO A 198 1.92 21.45 -5.12
N HIS A 199 1.82 21.00 -6.38
CA HIS A 199 0.94 21.58 -7.40
C HIS A 199 0.02 20.53 -8.05
N GLY A 200 -1.02 21.03 -8.73
CA GLY A 200 -2.00 20.22 -9.44
C GLY A 200 -3.30 19.98 -8.66
N GLY A 201 -3.40 20.50 -7.44
CA GLY A 201 -4.62 20.52 -6.64
C GLY A 201 -5.29 21.89 -6.60
N ALA A 202 -6.38 22.00 -5.83
CA ALA A 202 -7.16 23.25 -5.73
C ALA A 202 -6.38 24.41 -5.09
N ARG A 203 -5.45 24.10 -4.16
CA ARG A 203 -4.62 25.13 -3.49
C ARG A 203 -3.67 25.82 -4.46
N VAL A 204 -3.06 25.04 -5.36
CA VAL A 204 -2.18 25.55 -6.41
C VAL A 204 -2.48 24.77 -7.70
N PRO A 205 -3.38 25.28 -8.56
CA PRO A 205 -3.74 24.66 -9.82
C PRO A 205 -2.58 24.59 -10.81
N PHE A 206 -2.70 23.76 -11.84
CA PHE A 206 -1.73 23.71 -12.93
C PHE A 206 -1.62 25.06 -13.65
N CYS A 207 -0.39 25.52 -13.88
CA CYS A 207 -0.04 26.71 -14.69
C CYS A 207 1.31 26.44 -15.36
N GLU A 208 1.72 27.31 -16.27
CA GLU A 208 2.99 27.15 -17.03
C GLU A 208 4.22 26.97 -16.15
N ASN A 209 4.31 27.71 -15.04
CA ASN A 209 5.44 27.61 -14.11
C ASN A 209 5.56 26.24 -13.45
N VAL A 210 4.46 25.52 -13.26
CA VAL A 210 4.45 24.19 -12.63
C VAL A 210 5.34 23.19 -13.39
N LEU A 211 5.32 23.26 -14.73
CA LEU A 211 6.12 22.38 -15.59
C LEU A 211 7.61 22.74 -15.52
N SER A 212 7.93 24.01 -15.63
CA SER A 212 9.32 24.49 -15.60
C SER A 212 10.00 24.27 -14.24
N GLU A 213 9.25 24.46 -13.16
CA GLU A 213 9.72 24.24 -11.78
C GLU A 213 9.68 22.76 -11.37
N ARG A 214 9.11 21.88 -12.19
CA ARG A 214 8.91 20.45 -11.89
C ARG A 214 8.19 20.22 -10.55
N SER A 215 7.32 21.15 -10.17
CA SER A 215 6.67 21.18 -8.87
C SER A 215 5.39 20.32 -8.80
N HIS A 216 5.00 19.71 -9.92
CA HIS A 216 3.92 18.71 -10.01
C HIS A 216 4.38 17.30 -9.59
N TYR A 217 5.66 17.09 -9.33
CA TYR A 217 6.21 15.84 -8.84
C TYR A 217 6.28 15.78 -7.32
N VAL A 218 6.39 14.56 -6.78
CA VAL A 218 6.60 14.33 -5.36
C VAL A 218 7.88 15.00 -4.87
N LYS A 219 7.78 15.70 -3.74
CA LYS A 219 8.91 16.27 -3.01
C LYS A 219 9.01 15.61 -1.64
N MET A 220 10.23 15.32 -1.20
CA MET A 220 10.47 14.56 0.02
C MET A 220 11.68 15.06 0.80
N ALA A 221 11.49 15.40 2.07
CA ALA A 221 12.54 15.64 3.04
C ALA A 221 13.00 14.31 3.68
N GLY A 222 13.71 13.46 2.93
CA GLY A 222 13.95 12.04 3.23
C GLY A 222 14.45 11.76 4.64
N ARG A 223 15.37 12.60 5.21
CA ARG A 223 15.89 12.43 6.56
C ARG A 223 14.81 12.60 7.64
N GLU A 224 13.95 13.60 7.48
CA GLU A 224 12.86 13.86 8.43
C GLU A 224 11.75 12.80 8.27
N VAL A 225 11.40 12.45 7.03
CA VAL A 225 10.48 11.35 6.74
C VAL A 225 10.92 10.06 7.44
N PHE A 226 12.21 9.70 7.33
CA PHE A 226 12.75 8.51 7.99
C PHE A 226 12.56 8.53 9.52
N LYS A 227 12.89 9.64 10.18
CA LYS A 227 12.74 9.77 11.64
C LYS A 227 11.29 9.59 12.10
N HIS A 228 10.37 10.24 11.37
CA HIS A 228 8.95 10.16 11.69
C HIS A 228 8.39 8.77 11.38
N ALA A 229 8.81 8.14 10.28
CA ALA A 229 8.40 6.78 9.92
C ALA A 229 8.74 5.78 11.03
N VAL A 230 10.00 5.77 11.50
CA VAL A 230 10.44 4.85 12.57
C VAL A 230 9.62 5.05 13.86
N ARG A 231 9.39 6.30 14.27
CA ARG A 231 8.60 6.60 15.49
C ARG A 231 7.14 6.21 15.34
N SER A 232 6.51 6.58 14.22
CA SER A 232 5.08 6.35 14.00
C SER A 232 4.75 4.88 13.78
N MET A 233 5.64 4.13 13.09
CA MET A 233 5.47 2.69 12.93
C MET A 233 5.67 1.96 14.26
N ALA A 234 6.54 2.43 15.14
CA ALA A 234 6.69 1.90 16.49
C ALA A 234 5.40 2.09 17.31
N ASP A 235 4.83 3.30 17.36
CA ASP A 235 3.52 3.56 18.01
C ASP A 235 2.43 2.66 17.42
N ALA A 236 2.40 2.53 16.09
CA ALA A 236 1.41 1.70 15.41
C ALA A 236 1.50 0.21 15.80
N VAL A 237 2.72 -0.33 15.92
CA VAL A 237 2.96 -1.72 16.39
C VAL A 237 2.37 -1.91 17.78
N ASP A 238 2.74 -1.03 18.74
CA ASP A 238 2.29 -1.12 20.12
C ASP A 238 0.75 -1.11 20.20
N ARG A 239 0.12 -0.17 19.49
CA ARG A 239 -1.35 -0.04 19.45
C ARG A 239 -2.06 -1.24 18.85
N ALA A 240 -1.49 -1.84 17.80
CA ALA A 240 -2.09 -3.02 17.19
C ALA A 240 -2.04 -4.24 18.13
N LEU A 241 -0.89 -4.49 18.75
CA LEU A 241 -0.70 -5.60 19.69
C LEU A 241 -1.58 -5.43 20.92
N ASP A 242 -1.59 -4.24 21.52
CA ASP A 242 -2.45 -3.91 22.67
C ASP A 242 -3.93 -4.11 22.34
N GLY A 243 -4.38 -3.60 21.19
CA GLY A 243 -5.76 -3.71 20.72
C GLY A 243 -6.19 -5.16 20.51
N ALA A 244 -5.30 -6.00 19.99
CA ALA A 244 -5.51 -7.43 19.81
C ALA A 244 -5.32 -8.23 21.11
N LYS A 245 -4.71 -7.66 22.16
CA LYS A 245 -4.26 -8.33 23.38
C LYS A 245 -3.29 -9.48 23.07
N LEU A 246 -2.37 -9.23 22.17
CA LEU A 246 -1.33 -10.13 21.72
C LEU A 246 0.06 -9.57 22.03
N THR A 247 1.06 -10.44 21.96
CA THR A 247 2.47 -10.11 22.10
C THR A 247 3.22 -10.46 20.82
N ALA A 248 4.48 -10.07 20.70
CA ALA A 248 5.34 -10.42 19.57
C ALA A 248 5.41 -11.93 19.31
N SER A 249 5.34 -12.75 20.36
CA SER A 249 5.40 -14.23 20.25
C SER A 249 4.17 -14.82 19.54
N ASP A 250 3.04 -14.13 19.57
CA ASP A 250 1.79 -14.56 18.95
C ASP A 250 1.72 -14.22 17.45
N ILE A 251 2.72 -13.50 16.93
CA ILE A 251 2.80 -13.07 15.53
C ILE A 251 3.58 -14.10 14.73
N ASP A 252 2.93 -14.65 13.70
CA ASP A 252 3.54 -15.56 12.74
C ASP A 252 4.36 -14.82 11.70
N LEU A 253 3.87 -13.65 11.23
CA LEU A 253 4.55 -12.82 10.24
C LEU A 253 4.27 -11.33 10.47
N LEU A 254 5.31 -10.52 10.39
CA LEU A 254 5.25 -9.05 10.31
C LEU A 254 5.42 -8.62 8.85
N ILE A 255 4.48 -7.85 8.34
CA ILE A 255 4.55 -7.23 7.01
C ILE A 255 4.49 -5.70 7.16
N PRO A 256 5.64 -5.03 7.27
CA PRO A 256 5.68 -3.57 7.25
C PRO A 256 5.55 -3.04 5.83
N HIS A 257 5.16 -1.78 5.69
CA HIS A 257 5.26 -1.04 4.44
C HIS A 257 6.66 -1.16 3.84
N GLN A 258 6.74 -1.52 2.57
CA GLN A 258 7.96 -1.82 1.84
C GLN A 258 8.57 -0.54 1.22
N ALA A 259 9.03 0.39 2.07
CA ALA A 259 9.61 1.66 1.62
C ALA A 259 11.14 1.64 1.57
N ASN A 260 11.76 1.00 2.56
CA ASN A 260 13.20 1.02 2.79
C ASN A 260 13.57 -0.06 3.80
N ILE A 261 14.60 -0.85 3.51
CA ILE A 261 15.03 -1.96 4.39
C ILE A 261 15.35 -1.50 5.82
N ARG A 262 15.95 -0.32 5.98
CA ARG A 262 16.30 0.22 7.31
C ARG A 262 15.08 0.55 8.17
N ILE A 263 13.98 1.01 7.53
CA ILE A 263 12.70 1.25 8.24
C ILE A 263 12.07 -0.08 8.62
N ILE A 264 12.11 -1.07 7.73
CA ILE A 264 11.63 -2.44 7.98
C ILE A 264 12.34 -3.05 9.18
N GLU A 265 13.69 -3.02 9.19
CA GLU A 265 14.52 -3.51 10.28
C GLU A 265 14.25 -2.79 11.61
N ALA A 266 14.13 -1.46 11.58
CA ALA A 266 13.82 -0.68 12.77
C ALA A 266 12.43 -1.03 13.35
N THR A 267 11.43 -1.26 12.47
CA THR A 267 10.08 -1.68 12.87
C THR A 267 10.11 -3.09 13.48
N ALA A 268 10.80 -4.03 12.85
CA ALA A 268 10.96 -5.40 13.35
C ALA A 268 11.63 -5.44 14.72
N LYS A 269 12.71 -4.67 14.86
CA LYS A 269 13.43 -4.53 16.15
C LYS A 269 12.53 -3.98 17.25
N HIS A 270 11.75 -2.93 16.97
CA HIS A 270 10.81 -2.36 17.94
C HIS A 270 9.71 -3.36 18.30
N ALA A 271 9.15 -4.05 17.32
CA ALA A 271 8.14 -5.09 17.52
C ALA A 271 8.66 -6.32 18.26
N ASN A 272 9.98 -6.43 18.52
CA ASN A 272 10.65 -7.62 19.05
C ASN A 272 10.33 -8.88 18.22
N VAL A 273 10.29 -8.73 16.89
CA VAL A 273 10.07 -9.81 15.91
C VAL A 273 11.37 -10.05 15.14
N GLY A 274 11.84 -11.28 15.11
CA GLY A 274 13.05 -11.67 14.37
C GLY A 274 12.84 -11.50 12.86
N MET A 275 13.90 -11.14 12.11
CA MET A 275 13.83 -10.92 10.65
C MET A 275 13.39 -12.17 9.87
N ASP A 276 13.53 -13.36 10.42
CA ASP A 276 12.99 -14.62 9.89
C ASP A 276 11.45 -14.63 9.82
N LYS A 277 10.79 -13.86 10.69
CA LYS A 277 9.35 -13.62 10.71
C LYS A 277 8.94 -12.27 10.09
N VAL A 278 9.81 -11.61 9.35
CA VAL A 278 9.49 -10.39 8.60
C VAL A 278 9.43 -10.72 7.11
N PHE A 279 8.40 -10.25 6.43
CA PHE A 279 8.34 -10.35 4.98
C PHE A 279 8.98 -9.13 4.34
N VAL A 280 9.92 -9.36 3.43
CA VAL A 280 10.64 -8.32 2.71
C VAL A 280 10.59 -8.64 1.22
N ASN A 281 10.13 -7.69 0.42
CA ASN A 281 10.17 -7.73 -1.04
C ASN A 281 10.44 -6.36 -1.67
N VAL A 282 10.85 -5.40 -0.84
CA VAL A 282 11.24 -4.05 -1.30
C VAL A 282 12.40 -4.10 -2.30
N ASP A 283 13.24 -5.12 -2.21
CA ASP A 283 14.36 -5.38 -3.12
C ASP A 283 13.92 -5.56 -4.58
N ARG A 284 12.72 -6.13 -4.81
CA ARG A 284 12.18 -6.49 -6.13
C ARG A 284 11.08 -5.56 -6.66
N TYR A 285 10.41 -4.84 -5.78
CA TYR A 285 9.29 -3.98 -6.18
C TYR A 285 9.53 -2.50 -5.89
N GLY A 286 10.56 -2.17 -5.09
CA GLY A 286 10.71 -0.81 -4.57
C GLY A 286 9.54 -0.41 -3.67
N ASN A 287 9.36 0.88 -3.50
CA ASN A 287 8.24 1.45 -2.76
C ASN A 287 7.02 1.63 -3.69
N THR A 288 6.07 0.72 -3.62
CA THR A 288 4.79 0.80 -4.34
C THR A 288 3.68 1.48 -3.53
N SER A 289 4.03 2.36 -2.59
CA SER A 289 3.10 3.15 -1.77
C SER A 289 2.00 2.29 -1.12
N SER A 290 0.71 2.60 -1.37
CA SER A 290 -0.44 1.87 -0.80
C SER A 290 -0.53 0.41 -1.21
N ALA A 291 0.08 0.03 -2.34
CA ALA A 291 0.08 -1.34 -2.85
C ALA A 291 1.10 -2.26 -2.15
N SER A 292 2.07 -1.71 -1.41
CA SER A 292 3.22 -2.47 -0.92
C SER A 292 2.85 -3.61 0.02
N ILE A 293 1.98 -3.35 0.99
CA ILE A 293 1.54 -4.37 1.96
C ILE A 293 0.70 -5.47 1.30
N PRO A 294 -0.34 -5.17 0.49
CA PRO A 294 -1.12 -6.24 -0.13
C PRO A 294 -0.32 -7.06 -1.15
N ILE A 295 0.65 -6.47 -1.87
CA ILE A 295 1.59 -7.22 -2.73
C ILE A 295 2.44 -8.17 -1.87
N ALA A 296 2.99 -7.68 -0.75
CA ALA A 296 3.79 -8.48 0.16
C ALA A 296 2.99 -9.60 0.82
N LEU A 297 1.74 -9.34 1.21
CA LEU A 297 0.85 -10.34 1.81
C LEU A 297 0.47 -11.43 0.79
N ASP A 298 0.13 -11.05 -0.43
CA ASP A 298 -0.16 -11.99 -1.52
C ASP A 298 1.01 -12.94 -1.77
N GLU A 299 2.20 -12.38 -1.86
CA GLU A 299 3.42 -13.13 -2.11
C GLU A 299 3.80 -14.04 -0.92
N ALA A 300 3.61 -13.55 0.32
CA ALA A 300 3.81 -14.35 1.53
C ALA A 300 2.87 -15.56 1.59
N ILE A 301 1.63 -15.41 1.14
CA ILE A 301 0.66 -16.52 1.04
C ILE A 301 1.10 -17.52 -0.04
N GLU A 302 1.48 -17.06 -1.23
CA GLU A 302 1.95 -17.92 -2.33
C GLU A 302 3.20 -18.72 -1.95
N GLN A 303 4.11 -18.11 -1.19
CA GLN A 303 5.34 -18.77 -0.71
C GLN A 303 5.09 -19.69 0.50
N GLY A 304 3.86 -19.80 0.99
CA GLY A 304 3.52 -20.61 2.17
C GLY A 304 4.10 -20.08 3.48
N ARG A 305 4.54 -18.80 3.53
CA ARG A 305 5.03 -18.15 4.75
C ARG A 305 3.89 -17.95 5.76
N VAL A 306 2.69 -17.75 5.27
CA VAL A 306 1.45 -17.66 6.06
C VAL A 306 0.29 -18.32 5.30
N GLY A 307 -0.74 -18.73 6.06
CA GLY A 307 -1.94 -19.34 5.52
C GLY A 307 -3.10 -19.26 6.50
N LYS A 308 -4.13 -20.05 6.27
CA LYS A 308 -5.33 -20.05 7.10
C LYS A 308 -5.00 -20.28 8.58
N GLY A 309 -5.39 -19.33 9.42
CA GLY A 309 -5.16 -19.34 10.87
C GLY A 309 -3.92 -18.58 11.32
N SER A 310 -3.01 -18.21 10.41
CA SER A 310 -1.82 -17.41 10.73
C SER A 310 -2.21 -16.01 11.21
N THR A 311 -1.51 -15.53 12.22
CA THR A 311 -1.65 -14.17 12.78
C THR A 311 -0.59 -13.25 12.17
N VAL A 312 -1.04 -12.26 11.40
CA VAL A 312 -0.18 -11.33 10.66
C VAL A 312 -0.30 -9.93 11.24
N LEU A 313 0.82 -9.27 11.51
CA LEU A 313 0.89 -7.86 11.89
C LEU A 313 1.25 -7.02 10.67
N LEU A 314 0.37 -6.12 10.28
CA LEU A 314 0.54 -5.18 9.17
C LEU A 314 0.80 -3.78 9.72
N VAL A 315 1.81 -3.06 9.22
CA VAL A 315 2.18 -1.73 9.72
C VAL A 315 2.57 -0.83 8.56
N ALA A 316 1.99 0.37 8.49
CA ALA A 316 2.23 1.35 7.43
C ALA A 316 2.50 2.75 7.97
N PHE A 317 3.24 3.52 7.18
CA PHE A 317 3.45 4.95 7.34
C PHE A 317 3.50 5.60 5.96
N GLY A 318 2.95 6.81 5.82
CA GLY A 318 2.89 7.52 4.55
C GLY A 318 2.77 9.03 4.68
N ALA A 319 2.73 9.69 3.53
CA ALA A 319 2.54 11.13 3.45
C ALA A 319 1.28 11.56 4.21
N GLY A 320 1.35 12.78 4.77
CA GLY A 320 0.26 13.36 5.55
C GLY A 320 0.74 14.06 6.83
N PHE A 321 1.48 13.54 7.86
CA PHE A 321 1.73 12.10 7.80
C PHE A 321 0.53 11.28 8.22
N THR A 322 0.46 10.07 7.68
CA THR A 322 -0.52 9.05 8.09
C THR A 322 0.22 7.80 8.54
N TRP A 323 -0.31 7.08 9.55
CA TRP A 323 0.19 5.76 9.90
C TRP A 323 -0.94 4.85 10.36
N ALA A 324 -0.74 3.58 10.16
CA ALA A 324 -1.73 2.57 10.49
C ALA A 324 -1.09 1.24 10.84
N SER A 325 -1.82 0.45 11.62
CA SER A 325 -1.48 -0.94 11.88
C SER A 325 -2.73 -1.79 12.00
N MET A 326 -2.56 -3.08 11.76
CA MET A 326 -3.65 -4.04 11.85
C MET A 326 -3.09 -5.41 12.22
N VAL A 327 -3.75 -6.11 13.15
CA VAL A 327 -3.52 -7.53 13.37
C VAL A 327 -4.65 -8.29 12.70
N VAL A 328 -4.29 -9.21 11.82
CA VAL A 328 -5.24 -10.03 11.06
C VAL A 328 -4.96 -11.52 11.34
N ARG A 329 -6.00 -12.29 11.54
CA ARG A 329 -5.95 -13.75 11.48
C ARG A 329 -6.52 -14.23 10.15
N LEU A 330 -5.65 -14.79 9.30
CA LEU A 330 -6.01 -15.25 7.95
C LEU A 330 -6.92 -16.49 7.95
#